data_bfeffd477ff3d6c22f38993fdabc7d75
#
_entry.id   bfeffd477ff3d6c22f38993fdabc7d75
#
_cell.length_a   1.000
_cell.length_b   1.000
_cell.length_c   1.000
_cell.angle_alpha   90.00
_cell.angle_beta   90.00
_cell.angle_gamma   90.00
#
_symmetry.space_group_name_H-M   'P 1'
#
loop_
_entity.id
_entity.type
_entity.pdbx_description
1 polymer ?
#
loop_
_entity_poly.entity_id
_entity_poly.type
_entity_poly.pdbx_seq_one_letter_code
_entity_poly.pdbx_strand_id
1 'polypeptide(L)'
;FGIVFFSVYEKTLQATGRSLWSTVAQISGALVNIVLDPFLIYGWCGLPQLGVRGAAVATVAGQLASMAMGLAFHRKLNVELDSSLRHWKPRWDVIRSIYAIGLPAIISQALLTVMTYSLNLILAVMPDVGQNAVTVYGLYYKIQQLIIFAAFGVRDAITPVVAFNYGLRSRARVRQGIRWGLGYTAGLMLLGCAGVELFAQPLAGLFSLSATTHAMCVDCMRIVSLGFLFAGLCIAFQGVFQALECGVESLVISLCRQVLFVLPPVWALTRLVTGPENVALVWWPLALGEAATLVVALVLYGKRARKRIEF
;
A
#
# COMPACT_ATOMS: atom_id res chain seq x y z
N PHE A 1 3.43 20.36 3.15
CA PHE A 1 3.65 20.51 4.59
C PHE A 1 2.55 19.80 5.41
N GLY A 2 1.25 20.03 5.13
CA GLY A 2 0.14 19.49 5.92
C GLY A 2 0.21 17.99 6.17
N ILE A 3 0.43 17.19 5.12
CA ILE A 3 0.49 15.74 5.22
C ILE A 3 1.68 15.23 6.05
N VAL A 4 2.84 15.89 5.98
CA VAL A 4 4.04 15.50 6.74
C VAL A 4 3.81 15.69 8.24
N PHE A 5 3.32 16.85 8.64
CA PHE A 5 3.01 17.09 10.05
C PHE A 5 1.86 16.23 10.55
N PHE A 6 0.81 16.03 9.72
CA PHE A 6 -0.25 15.10 10.06
C PHE A 6 0.28 13.68 10.31
N SER A 7 1.16 13.17 9.43
CA SER A 7 1.76 11.83 9.58
C SER A 7 2.55 11.69 10.88
N VAL A 8 3.26 12.73 11.32
CA VAL A 8 3.95 12.71 12.62
C VAL A 8 2.95 12.56 13.76
N TYR A 9 1.89 13.38 13.79
CA TYR A 9 0.86 13.29 14.84
C TYR A 9 0.10 11.98 14.78
N GLU A 10 -0.21 11.49 13.59
CA GLU A 10 -0.84 10.19 13.37
C GLU A 10 -0.02 9.05 14.00
N LYS A 11 1.26 8.95 13.65
CA LYS A 11 2.13 7.89 14.16
C LYS A 11 2.39 8.03 15.66
N THR A 12 2.46 9.25 16.16
CA THR A 12 2.59 9.50 17.61
C THR A 12 1.35 9.06 18.39
N LEU A 13 0.14 9.38 17.88
CA LEU A 13 -1.12 8.91 18.48
C LEU A 13 -1.26 7.37 18.41
N GLN A 14 -0.82 6.76 17.31
CA GLN A 14 -0.80 5.30 17.17
C GLN A 14 0.19 4.66 18.17
N ALA A 15 1.37 5.23 18.34
CA ALA A 15 2.39 4.74 19.28
C ALA A 15 1.97 4.80 20.74
N THR A 16 1.13 5.77 21.11
CA THR A 16 0.55 5.89 22.46
C THR A 16 -0.75 5.10 22.66
N GLY A 17 -1.11 4.23 21.69
CA GLY A 17 -2.31 3.39 21.77
C GLY A 17 -3.62 4.13 21.45
N ARG A 18 -3.56 5.36 20.94
CA ARG A 18 -4.72 6.21 20.62
C ARG A 18 -5.04 6.23 19.14
N SER A 19 -4.93 5.09 18.47
CA SER A 19 -5.12 4.94 17.01
C SER A 19 -6.51 5.36 16.52
N LEU A 20 -7.55 5.24 17.36
CA LEU A 20 -8.90 5.72 17.02
C LEU A 20 -8.90 7.22 16.69
N TRP A 21 -8.19 8.03 17.49
CA TRP A 21 -8.16 9.48 17.28
C TRP A 21 -7.33 9.89 16.07
N SER A 22 -6.28 9.12 15.74
CA SER A 22 -5.56 9.32 14.48
C SER A 22 -6.45 9.06 13.27
N THR A 23 -7.27 7.99 13.33
CA THR A 23 -8.24 7.65 12.29
C THR A 23 -9.31 8.72 12.15
N VAL A 24 -9.85 9.24 13.26
CA VAL A 24 -10.83 10.34 13.24
C VAL A 24 -10.24 11.58 12.57
N ALA A 25 -9.01 11.97 12.89
CA ALA A 25 -8.35 13.10 12.25
C ALA A 25 -8.17 12.88 10.73
N GLN A 26 -7.80 11.67 10.31
CA GLN A 26 -7.64 11.33 8.90
C GLN A 26 -8.98 11.38 8.14
N ILE A 27 -10.03 10.77 8.70
CA ILE A 27 -11.38 10.77 8.10
C ILE A 27 -11.91 12.21 7.99
N SER A 28 -11.71 13.03 9.01
CA SER A 28 -12.17 14.42 8.97
C SER A 28 -11.54 15.23 7.85
N GLY A 29 -10.23 15.05 7.61
CA GLY A 29 -9.57 15.70 6.48
C GLY A 29 -10.05 15.17 5.13
N ALA A 30 -10.30 13.86 5.03
CA ALA A 30 -10.89 13.28 3.81
C ALA A 30 -12.30 13.82 3.56
N LEU A 31 -13.13 13.97 4.59
CA LEU A 31 -14.47 14.58 4.47
C LEU A 31 -14.39 16.04 4.03
N VAL A 32 -13.47 16.83 4.61
CA VAL A 32 -13.25 18.21 4.18
C VAL A 32 -12.85 18.26 2.70
N ASN A 33 -11.97 17.38 2.23
CA ASN A 33 -11.58 17.32 0.83
C ASN A 33 -12.80 16.98 -0.06
N ILE A 34 -13.54 15.89 0.25
CA ILE A 34 -14.71 15.44 -0.51
C ILE A 34 -15.78 16.54 -0.61
N VAL A 35 -16.00 17.28 0.48
CA VAL A 35 -16.97 18.38 0.51
C VAL A 35 -16.49 19.56 -0.33
N LEU A 36 -15.21 19.95 -0.19
CA LEU A 36 -14.66 21.11 -0.90
C LEU A 36 -14.47 20.87 -2.40
N ASP A 37 -14.23 19.62 -2.83
CA ASP A 37 -14.01 19.27 -4.23
C ASP A 37 -15.10 19.80 -5.16
N PRO A 38 -16.41 19.50 -4.99
CA PRO A 38 -17.44 20.00 -5.88
C PRO A 38 -17.58 21.52 -5.83
N PHE A 39 -17.38 22.15 -4.68
CA PHE A 39 -17.45 23.60 -4.55
C PHE A 39 -16.35 24.32 -5.33
N LEU A 40 -15.12 23.82 -5.27
CA LEU A 40 -13.98 24.46 -5.90
C LEU A 40 -13.73 24.00 -7.35
N ILE A 41 -14.12 22.77 -7.71
CA ILE A 41 -13.99 22.27 -9.09
C ILE A 41 -15.07 22.89 -9.98
N TYR A 42 -16.34 22.82 -9.55
CA TYR A 42 -17.48 23.24 -10.37
C TYR A 42 -17.97 24.66 -10.06
N GLY A 43 -17.47 25.31 -9.00
CA GLY A 43 -17.88 26.65 -8.63
C GLY A 43 -19.26 26.71 -7.98
N TRP A 44 -19.66 25.71 -7.20
CA TRP A 44 -20.94 25.72 -6.50
C TRP A 44 -21.02 26.84 -5.46
N CYS A 45 -22.22 27.27 -5.16
CA CYS A 45 -22.51 28.37 -4.21
C CYS A 45 -21.87 29.73 -4.57
N GLY A 46 -21.63 30.00 -5.87
CA GLY A 46 -21.12 31.29 -6.33
C GLY A 46 -19.57 31.41 -6.22
N LEU A 47 -18.88 30.34 -5.91
CA LEU A 47 -17.41 30.32 -5.94
C LEU A 47 -16.88 30.26 -7.39
N PRO A 48 -15.67 30.77 -7.65
CA PRO A 48 -15.08 30.68 -8.98
C PRO A 48 -14.79 29.21 -9.33
N GLN A 49 -15.16 28.82 -10.56
CA GLN A 49 -14.82 27.49 -11.08
C GLN A 49 -13.33 27.37 -11.34
N LEU A 50 -12.62 26.67 -10.47
CA LEU A 50 -11.16 26.53 -10.53
C LEU A 50 -10.70 25.26 -11.27
N GLY A 51 -11.60 24.32 -11.57
CA GLY A 51 -11.27 23.05 -12.23
C GLY A 51 -10.22 22.26 -11.47
N VAL A 52 -9.15 21.83 -12.17
CA VAL A 52 -8.06 21.05 -11.57
C VAL A 52 -7.33 21.79 -10.42
N ARG A 53 -7.24 23.13 -10.51
CA ARG A 53 -6.67 23.92 -9.40
C ARG A 53 -7.54 23.85 -8.16
N GLY A 54 -8.87 23.82 -8.34
CA GLY A 54 -9.83 23.64 -7.24
C GLY A 54 -9.62 22.32 -6.49
N ALA A 55 -9.45 21.22 -7.21
CA ALA A 55 -9.12 19.91 -6.61
C ALA A 55 -7.82 19.95 -5.80
N ALA A 56 -6.78 20.62 -6.32
CA ALA A 56 -5.52 20.77 -5.60
C ALA A 56 -5.69 21.57 -4.29
N VAL A 57 -6.45 22.67 -4.33
CA VAL A 57 -6.73 23.50 -3.14
C VAL A 57 -7.55 22.71 -2.12
N ALA A 58 -8.59 21.97 -2.54
CA ALA A 58 -9.41 21.13 -1.66
C ALA A 58 -8.55 20.02 -0.99
N THR A 59 -7.65 19.40 -1.73
CA THR A 59 -6.70 18.42 -1.18
C THR A 59 -5.81 19.03 -0.10
N VAL A 60 -5.23 20.20 -0.35
CA VAL A 60 -4.39 20.90 0.63
C VAL A 60 -5.20 21.28 1.87
N ALA A 61 -6.43 21.78 1.69
CA ALA A 61 -7.33 22.13 2.79
C ALA A 61 -7.66 20.89 3.65
N GLY A 62 -7.96 19.75 3.03
CA GLY A 62 -8.19 18.48 3.72
C GLY A 62 -6.96 18.03 4.53
N GLN A 63 -5.76 18.13 3.96
CA GLN A 63 -4.52 17.80 4.67
C GLN A 63 -4.25 18.74 5.86
N LEU A 64 -4.54 20.02 5.72
CA LEU A 64 -4.41 21.00 6.81
C LEU A 64 -5.45 20.75 7.91
N ALA A 65 -6.66 20.35 7.55
CA ALA A 65 -7.70 19.96 8.51
C ALA A 65 -7.28 18.71 9.31
N SER A 66 -6.77 17.66 8.64
CA SER A 66 -6.20 16.49 9.30
C SER A 66 -5.06 16.86 10.24
N MET A 67 -4.15 17.72 9.80
CA MET A 67 -3.03 18.20 10.61
C MET A 67 -3.52 18.96 11.86
N ALA A 68 -4.46 19.88 11.70
CA ALA A 68 -5.01 20.67 12.82
C ALA A 68 -5.70 19.78 13.86
N MET A 69 -6.51 18.80 13.39
CA MET A 69 -7.14 17.85 14.30
C MET A 69 -6.15 16.90 14.95
N GLY A 70 -5.16 16.39 14.18
CA GLY A 70 -4.09 15.57 14.72
C GLY A 70 -3.30 16.30 15.82
N LEU A 71 -2.96 17.57 15.61
CA LEU A 71 -2.32 18.43 16.61
C LEU A 71 -3.21 18.63 17.85
N ALA A 72 -4.51 18.90 17.64
CA ALA A 72 -5.47 19.10 18.74
C ALA A 72 -5.60 17.83 19.61
N PHE A 73 -5.73 16.67 18.98
CA PHE A 73 -5.76 15.41 19.69
C PHE A 73 -4.43 15.06 20.35
N HIS A 74 -3.30 15.33 19.70
CA HIS A 74 -1.99 15.14 20.27
C HIS A 74 -1.83 15.97 21.56
N ARG A 75 -2.17 17.25 21.54
CA ARG A 75 -2.06 18.14 22.71
C ARG A 75 -3.01 17.75 23.85
N LYS A 76 -4.24 17.31 23.53
CA LYS A 76 -5.25 16.96 24.53
C LYS A 76 -5.05 15.57 25.15
N LEU A 77 -4.60 14.61 24.36
CA LEU A 77 -4.61 13.21 24.74
C LEU A 77 -3.21 12.66 25.07
N ASN A 78 -2.16 13.12 24.40
CA ASN A 78 -0.79 12.65 24.64
C ASN A 78 -0.09 13.47 25.73
N VAL A 79 -0.69 13.50 26.91
CA VAL A 79 -0.12 14.23 28.07
C VAL A 79 1.22 13.65 28.53
N GLU A 80 1.49 12.38 28.18
CA GLU A 80 2.72 11.66 28.52
C GLU A 80 3.95 12.16 27.71
N LEU A 81 3.71 12.89 26.61
CA LEU A 81 4.77 13.36 25.72
C LEU A 81 5.00 14.85 25.92
N ASP A 82 6.20 15.20 26.32
CA ASP A 82 6.62 16.60 26.39
C ASP A 82 6.93 17.10 24.97
N SER A 83 6.02 17.93 24.45
CA SER A 83 6.15 18.58 23.14
C SER A 83 6.91 19.92 23.21
N SER A 84 7.55 20.24 24.33
CA SER A 84 8.28 21.49 24.53
C SER A 84 9.56 21.52 23.68
N LEU A 85 9.68 22.51 22.82
CA LEU A 85 10.90 22.77 22.04
C LEU A 85 12.12 23.06 22.91
N ARG A 86 11.91 23.41 24.20
CA ARG A 86 12.98 23.73 25.15
C ARG A 86 13.90 22.52 25.44
N HIS A 87 13.37 21.32 25.35
CA HIS A 87 14.12 20.09 25.58
C HIS A 87 14.58 19.41 24.27
N TRP A 88 14.33 20.01 23.12
CA TRP A 88 14.69 19.47 21.83
C TRP A 88 16.21 19.53 21.61
N LYS A 89 16.83 18.38 21.83
CA LYS A 89 18.24 18.17 21.49
C LYS A 89 18.32 17.01 20.50
N PRO A 90 18.86 17.24 19.28
CA PRO A 90 19.03 16.15 18.33
C PRO A 90 20.03 15.13 18.91
N ARG A 91 19.58 13.87 19.01
CA ARG A 91 20.40 12.76 19.49
C ARG A 91 20.70 11.82 18.32
N TRP A 92 21.97 11.62 18.05
CA TRP A 92 22.43 10.84 16.90
C TRP A 92 22.00 9.37 16.96
N ASP A 93 21.97 8.77 18.15
CA ASP A 93 21.48 7.41 18.39
C ASP A 93 20.00 7.24 18.00
N VAL A 94 19.15 8.22 18.33
CA VAL A 94 17.74 8.22 17.96
C VAL A 94 17.57 8.43 16.46
N ILE A 95 18.30 9.38 15.87
CA ILE A 95 18.28 9.64 14.43
C ILE A 95 18.68 8.39 13.67
N ARG A 96 19.76 7.72 14.07
CA ARG A 96 20.20 6.45 13.44
C ARG A 96 19.13 5.37 13.51
N SER A 97 18.45 5.24 14.65
CA SER A 97 17.37 4.25 14.81
C SER A 97 16.19 4.55 13.91
N ILE A 98 15.79 5.82 13.76
CA ILE A 98 14.73 6.25 12.85
C ILE A 98 15.11 5.90 11.40
N TYR A 99 16.31 6.24 10.96
CA TYR A 99 16.77 5.94 9.60
C TYR A 99 16.98 4.44 9.34
N ALA A 100 17.35 3.66 10.36
CA ALA A 100 17.50 2.20 10.21
C ALA A 100 16.19 1.50 9.84
N ILE A 101 15.04 2.04 10.27
CA ILE A 101 13.72 1.53 9.91
C ILE A 101 13.14 2.30 8.71
N GLY A 102 13.30 3.62 8.70
CA GLY A 102 12.70 4.49 7.70
C GLY A 102 13.31 4.35 6.32
N LEU A 103 14.63 4.21 6.19
CA LEU A 103 15.29 4.10 4.90
C LEU A 103 14.87 2.84 4.11
N PRO A 104 14.83 1.63 4.72
CA PRO A 104 14.26 0.46 4.07
C PRO A 104 12.80 0.65 3.63
N ALA A 105 12.00 1.36 4.43
CA ALA A 105 10.60 1.64 4.10
C ALA A 105 10.48 2.60 2.90
N ILE A 106 11.31 3.65 2.83
CA ILE A 106 11.38 4.59 1.70
C ILE A 106 11.76 3.85 0.42
N ILE A 107 12.81 3.02 0.47
CA ILE A 107 13.25 2.22 -0.68
C ILE A 107 12.14 1.26 -1.12
N SER A 108 11.47 0.60 -0.18
CA SER A 108 10.35 -0.30 -0.47
C SER A 108 9.21 0.41 -1.21
N GLN A 109 8.93 1.65 -0.84
CA GLN A 109 7.90 2.46 -1.51
C GLN A 109 8.35 2.93 -2.89
N ALA A 110 9.62 3.31 -3.04
CA ALA A 110 10.18 3.71 -4.33
C ALA A 110 10.21 2.54 -5.33
N LEU A 111 10.48 1.31 -4.86
CA LEU A 111 10.46 0.11 -5.70
C LEU A 111 9.11 -0.12 -6.38
N LEU A 112 8.00 0.26 -5.76
CA LEU A 112 6.67 0.17 -6.38
C LEU A 112 6.58 1.04 -7.64
N THR A 113 7.11 2.24 -7.59
CA THR A 113 7.15 3.14 -8.76
C THR A 113 8.09 2.61 -9.84
N VAL A 114 9.27 2.13 -9.44
CA VAL A 114 10.23 1.51 -10.37
C VAL A 114 9.63 0.30 -11.06
N MET A 115 8.95 -0.57 -10.32
CA MET A 115 8.26 -1.75 -10.87
C MET A 115 7.21 -1.34 -11.90
N THR A 116 6.31 -0.42 -11.55
CA THR A 116 5.23 0.02 -12.45
C THR A 116 5.80 0.65 -13.74
N TYR A 117 6.81 1.51 -13.61
CA TYR A 117 7.47 2.13 -14.75
C TYR A 117 8.17 1.10 -15.64
N SER A 118 8.99 0.22 -15.05
CA SER A 118 9.72 -0.81 -15.78
C SER A 118 8.78 -1.80 -16.48
N LEU A 119 7.68 -2.18 -15.81
CA LEU A 119 6.70 -3.08 -16.39
C LEU A 119 6.02 -2.46 -17.61
N ASN A 120 5.63 -1.18 -17.55
CA ASN A 120 5.07 -0.47 -18.69
C ASN A 120 6.07 -0.42 -19.87
N LEU A 121 7.36 -0.19 -19.60
CA LEU A 121 8.39 -0.20 -20.66
C LEU A 121 8.53 -1.60 -21.27
N ILE A 122 8.55 -2.65 -20.47
CA ILE A 122 8.67 -4.03 -20.95
C ILE A 122 7.46 -4.42 -21.80
N LEU A 123 6.24 -4.05 -21.38
CA LEU A 123 5.01 -4.32 -22.12
C LEU A 123 4.97 -3.53 -23.45
N ALA A 124 5.41 -2.27 -23.44
CA ALA A 124 5.37 -1.40 -24.63
C ALA A 124 6.21 -1.93 -25.80
N VAL A 125 7.24 -2.73 -25.54
CA VAL A 125 8.15 -3.27 -26.58
C VAL A 125 7.57 -4.53 -27.25
N MET A 126 6.42 -5.05 -26.80
CA MET A 126 5.82 -6.24 -27.42
C MET A 126 5.32 -5.94 -28.82
N PRO A 127 5.65 -6.76 -29.84
CA PRO A 127 5.20 -6.57 -31.22
C PRO A 127 3.66 -6.61 -31.29
N ASP A 128 3.07 -5.71 -32.11
CA ASP A 128 1.64 -5.63 -32.44
C ASP A 128 0.65 -5.44 -31.30
N VAL A 129 1.00 -5.78 -30.07
CA VAL A 129 0.10 -5.79 -28.89
C VAL A 129 0.56 -4.89 -27.75
N GLY A 130 1.77 -4.30 -27.83
CA GLY A 130 2.39 -3.57 -26.72
C GLY A 130 1.54 -2.42 -26.19
N GLN A 131 0.98 -1.59 -27.07
CA GLN A 131 0.11 -0.48 -26.67
C GLN A 131 -1.17 -0.95 -25.95
N ASN A 132 -1.75 -2.04 -26.43
CA ASN A 132 -2.93 -2.65 -25.81
C ASN A 132 -2.58 -3.25 -24.44
N ALA A 133 -1.45 -3.93 -24.32
CA ALA A 133 -0.98 -4.51 -23.07
C ALA A 133 -0.70 -3.43 -22.00
N VAL A 134 -0.09 -2.31 -22.35
CA VAL A 134 0.12 -1.17 -21.44
C VAL A 134 -1.23 -0.60 -20.99
N THR A 135 -2.17 -0.44 -21.92
CA THR A 135 -3.53 0.04 -21.60
C THR A 135 -4.23 -0.92 -20.63
N VAL A 136 -4.22 -2.23 -20.93
CA VAL A 136 -4.81 -3.28 -20.09
C VAL A 136 -4.20 -3.27 -18.68
N TYR A 137 -2.87 -3.24 -18.59
CA TYR A 137 -2.19 -3.17 -17.30
C TYR A 137 -2.57 -1.91 -16.51
N GLY A 138 -2.63 -0.75 -17.17
CA GLY A 138 -3.02 0.51 -16.54
C GLY A 138 -4.45 0.50 -15.97
N LEU A 139 -5.40 -0.13 -16.68
CA LEU A 139 -6.78 -0.28 -16.23
C LEU A 139 -6.88 -1.29 -15.08
N TYR A 140 -6.26 -2.45 -15.24
CA TYR A 140 -6.17 -3.46 -14.18
C TYR A 140 -5.55 -2.86 -12.91
N TYR A 141 -4.44 -2.10 -13.03
CA TYR A 141 -3.74 -1.50 -11.90
C TYR A 141 -4.64 -0.57 -11.08
N LYS A 142 -5.55 0.16 -11.69
CA LYS A 142 -6.52 1.01 -10.97
C LYS A 142 -7.47 0.19 -10.11
N ILE A 143 -7.95 -0.95 -10.62
CA ILE A 143 -8.84 -1.85 -9.87
C ILE A 143 -8.06 -2.56 -8.76
N GLN A 144 -6.86 -3.05 -9.07
CA GLN A 144 -5.97 -3.66 -8.11
C GLN A 144 -5.66 -2.72 -6.94
N GLN A 145 -5.36 -1.46 -7.20
CA GLN A 145 -5.04 -0.47 -6.17
C GLN A 145 -6.17 -0.32 -5.14
N LEU A 146 -7.41 -0.33 -5.59
CA LEU A 146 -8.56 -0.24 -4.68
C LEU A 146 -8.57 -1.39 -3.67
N ILE A 147 -8.27 -2.61 -4.12
CA ILE A 147 -8.26 -3.81 -3.28
C ILE A 147 -7.01 -3.85 -2.41
N ILE A 148 -5.86 -3.53 -2.97
CA ILE A 148 -4.56 -3.54 -2.27
C ILE A 148 -4.51 -2.46 -1.18
N PHE A 149 -5.20 -1.33 -1.33
CA PHE A 149 -5.32 -0.33 -0.26
C PHE A 149 -5.97 -0.89 1.00
N ALA A 150 -6.90 -1.85 0.89
CA ALA A 150 -7.43 -2.54 2.06
C ALA A 150 -6.34 -3.33 2.80
N ALA A 151 -5.43 -4.01 2.08
CA ALA A 151 -4.29 -4.69 2.71
C ALA A 151 -3.32 -3.70 3.39
N PHE A 152 -3.04 -2.56 2.76
CA PHE A 152 -2.24 -1.49 3.39
C PHE A 152 -2.91 -0.94 4.65
N GLY A 153 -4.23 -0.74 4.64
CA GLY A 153 -4.99 -0.32 5.82
C GLY A 153 -4.85 -1.31 6.99
N VAL A 154 -5.00 -2.62 6.71
CA VAL A 154 -4.81 -3.65 7.74
C VAL A 154 -3.35 -3.71 8.21
N ARG A 155 -2.36 -3.59 7.32
CA ARG A 155 -0.94 -3.49 7.67
C ARG A 155 -0.70 -2.32 8.64
N ASP A 156 -1.23 -1.15 8.32
CA ASP A 156 -1.05 0.06 9.13
C ASP A 156 -1.75 -0.04 10.50
N ALA A 157 -2.80 -0.87 10.62
CA ALA A 157 -3.42 -1.20 11.89
C ALA A 157 -2.62 -2.25 12.69
N ILE A 158 -2.08 -3.27 12.03
CA ILE A 158 -1.30 -4.34 12.68
C ILE A 158 0.01 -3.79 13.25
N THR A 159 0.70 -2.94 12.51
CA THR A 159 2.04 -2.44 12.84
C THR A 159 2.10 -1.82 14.24
N PRO A 160 1.26 -0.82 14.61
CA PRO A 160 1.31 -0.24 15.95
C PRO A 160 0.86 -1.22 17.06
N VAL A 161 -0.12 -2.10 16.77
CA VAL A 161 -0.58 -3.12 17.75
C VAL A 161 0.55 -4.09 18.07
N VAL A 162 1.24 -4.58 17.06
CA VAL A 162 2.37 -5.50 17.25
C VAL A 162 3.54 -4.79 17.92
N ALA A 163 3.91 -3.58 17.47
CA ALA A 163 5.02 -2.82 18.03
C ALA A 163 4.81 -2.46 19.51
N PHE A 164 3.61 -2.01 19.89
CA PHE A 164 3.27 -1.68 21.26
C PHE A 164 3.38 -2.92 22.19
N ASN A 165 2.78 -4.05 21.79
CA ASN A 165 2.84 -5.28 22.57
C ASN A 165 4.25 -5.92 22.56
N TYR A 166 5.05 -5.66 21.52
CA TYR A 166 6.45 -6.05 21.48
C TYR A 166 7.27 -5.26 22.51
N GLY A 167 7.05 -3.95 22.61
CA GLY A 167 7.65 -3.11 23.67
C GLY A 167 7.26 -3.53 25.08
N LEU A 168 6.03 -3.98 25.28
CA LEU A 168 5.55 -4.56 26.55
C LEU A 168 6.07 -5.98 26.82
N ARG A 169 6.86 -6.58 25.94
CA ARG A 169 7.35 -7.97 26.00
C ARG A 169 6.23 -9.01 26.17
N SER A 170 5.04 -8.74 25.65
CA SER A 170 3.90 -9.65 25.72
C SER A 170 3.83 -10.58 24.53
N ARG A 171 4.54 -11.72 24.57
CA ARG A 171 4.59 -12.74 23.49
C ARG A 171 3.21 -13.18 23.00
N ALA A 172 2.30 -13.43 23.94
CA ALA A 172 0.96 -13.92 23.62
C ALA A 172 0.19 -12.90 22.77
N ARG A 173 0.21 -11.61 23.17
CA ARG A 173 -0.49 -10.55 22.46
C ARG A 173 0.16 -10.24 21.11
N VAL A 174 1.50 -10.28 20.99
CA VAL A 174 2.20 -10.14 19.72
C VAL A 174 1.77 -11.23 18.75
N ARG A 175 1.80 -12.50 19.16
CA ARG A 175 1.37 -13.63 18.31
C ARG A 175 -0.11 -13.53 17.93
N GLN A 176 -0.96 -13.13 18.87
CA GLN A 176 -2.38 -12.93 18.62
C GLN A 176 -2.62 -11.81 17.60
N GLY A 177 -1.95 -10.66 17.76
CA GLY A 177 -2.02 -9.54 16.81
C GLY A 177 -1.60 -9.94 15.40
N ILE A 178 -0.49 -10.66 15.27
CA ILE A 178 -0.02 -11.18 13.98
C ILE A 178 -1.04 -12.15 13.37
N ARG A 179 -1.53 -13.12 14.15
CA ARG A 179 -2.49 -14.13 13.65
C ARG A 179 -3.78 -13.49 13.14
N TRP A 180 -4.38 -12.60 13.93
CA TRP A 180 -5.61 -11.93 13.54
C TRP A 180 -5.38 -10.97 12.37
N GLY A 181 -4.27 -10.23 12.37
CA GLY A 181 -3.94 -9.35 11.26
C GLY A 181 -3.76 -10.09 9.94
N LEU A 182 -3.03 -11.20 9.93
CA LEU A 182 -2.89 -12.05 8.74
C LEU A 182 -4.25 -12.65 8.33
N GLY A 183 -5.08 -13.08 9.29
CA GLY A 183 -6.42 -13.61 9.02
C GLY A 183 -7.36 -12.60 8.38
N TYR A 184 -7.42 -11.38 8.91
CA TYR A 184 -8.22 -10.29 8.30
C TYR A 184 -7.71 -9.91 6.91
N THR A 185 -6.39 -9.82 6.73
CA THR A 185 -5.81 -9.56 5.41
C THR A 185 -6.17 -10.66 4.43
N ALA A 186 -6.04 -11.93 4.81
CA ALA A 186 -6.41 -13.05 3.96
C ALA A 186 -7.88 -13.01 3.56
N GLY A 187 -8.78 -12.77 4.52
CA GLY A 187 -10.22 -12.66 4.27
C GLY A 187 -10.57 -11.53 3.30
N LEU A 188 -10.00 -10.32 3.51
CA LEU A 188 -10.21 -9.18 2.62
C LEU A 188 -9.67 -9.44 1.21
N MET A 189 -8.50 -10.05 1.10
CA MET A 189 -7.90 -10.35 -0.21
C MET A 189 -8.66 -11.44 -0.96
N LEU A 190 -9.18 -12.45 -0.26
CA LEU A 190 -10.05 -13.46 -0.86
C LEU A 190 -11.38 -12.85 -1.36
N LEU A 191 -11.98 -11.95 -0.58
CA LEU A 191 -13.17 -11.20 -1.03
C LEU A 191 -12.87 -10.33 -2.25
N GLY A 192 -11.72 -9.64 -2.26
CA GLY A 192 -11.27 -8.86 -3.41
C GLY A 192 -11.02 -9.73 -4.65
N CYS A 193 -10.36 -10.87 -4.49
CA CYS A 193 -10.15 -11.85 -5.55
C CYS A 193 -11.49 -12.36 -6.10
N ALA A 194 -12.40 -12.82 -5.24
CA ALA A 194 -13.72 -13.29 -5.64
C ALA A 194 -14.53 -12.19 -6.36
N GLY A 195 -14.44 -10.96 -5.88
CA GLY A 195 -15.07 -9.81 -6.51
C GLY A 195 -14.55 -9.57 -7.93
N VAL A 196 -13.23 -9.60 -8.14
CA VAL A 196 -12.67 -9.44 -9.49
C VAL A 196 -13.02 -10.62 -10.38
N GLU A 197 -12.95 -11.87 -9.89
CA GLU A 197 -13.30 -13.06 -10.68
C GLU A 197 -14.78 -13.03 -11.15
N LEU A 198 -15.70 -12.66 -10.26
CA LEU A 198 -17.13 -12.60 -10.58
C LEU A 198 -17.47 -11.41 -11.51
N PHE A 199 -16.80 -10.29 -11.32
CA PHE A 199 -17.13 -9.05 -12.02
C PHE A 199 -16.08 -8.64 -13.09
N ALA A 200 -15.14 -9.50 -13.47
CA ALA A 200 -14.10 -9.18 -14.46
C ALA A 200 -14.66 -8.64 -15.78
N GLN A 201 -15.70 -9.29 -16.33
CA GLN A 201 -16.33 -8.84 -17.59
C GLN A 201 -17.03 -7.49 -17.47
N PRO A 202 -17.96 -7.25 -16.50
CA PRO A 202 -18.57 -5.93 -16.35
C PRO A 202 -17.56 -4.85 -15.97
N LEU A 203 -16.54 -5.15 -15.19
CA LEU A 203 -15.47 -4.19 -14.86
C LEU A 203 -14.66 -3.78 -16.10
N ALA A 204 -14.30 -4.73 -16.97
CA ALA A 204 -13.65 -4.41 -18.24
C ALA A 204 -14.59 -3.63 -19.18
N GLY A 205 -15.90 -3.91 -19.12
CA GLY A 205 -16.93 -3.22 -19.91
C GLY A 205 -17.16 -1.75 -19.52
N LEU A 206 -16.73 -1.32 -18.33
CA LEU A 206 -16.77 0.10 -17.95
C LEU A 206 -15.84 0.97 -18.80
N PHE A 207 -14.86 0.36 -19.44
CA PHE A 207 -13.89 1.05 -20.26
C PHE A 207 -14.20 0.75 -21.75
N SER A 208 -14.57 1.70 -22.54
CA SER A 208 -14.92 1.54 -23.96
C SER A 208 -13.76 0.99 -24.80
N LEU A 209 -13.44 -0.30 -24.61
CA LEU A 209 -12.30 -1.00 -25.21
C LEU A 209 -12.72 -1.70 -26.51
N SER A 210 -11.74 -1.91 -27.42
CA SER A 210 -11.92 -2.81 -28.55
C SER A 210 -12.16 -4.26 -28.07
N ALA A 211 -12.80 -5.09 -28.88
CA ALA A 211 -13.10 -6.48 -28.49
C ALA A 211 -11.85 -7.27 -28.05
N THR A 212 -10.74 -7.10 -28.76
CA THR A 212 -9.44 -7.72 -28.44
C THR A 212 -8.87 -7.20 -27.10
N THR A 213 -8.86 -5.90 -26.89
CA THR A 213 -8.34 -5.29 -25.66
C THR A 213 -9.23 -5.64 -24.46
N HIS A 214 -10.54 -5.76 -24.67
CA HIS A 214 -11.49 -6.19 -23.64
C HIS A 214 -11.18 -7.63 -23.17
N ALA A 215 -11.01 -8.57 -24.11
CA ALA A 215 -10.64 -9.95 -23.77
C ALA A 215 -9.31 -10.02 -23.01
N MET A 216 -8.28 -9.32 -23.47
CA MET A 216 -6.98 -9.23 -22.79
C MET A 216 -7.12 -8.63 -21.38
N CYS A 217 -8.02 -7.65 -21.17
CA CYS A 217 -8.26 -7.03 -19.88
C CYS A 217 -8.92 -8.00 -18.90
N VAL A 218 -9.89 -8.78 -19.35
CA VAL A 218 -10.55 -9.84 -18.56
C VAL A 218 -9.55 -10.91 -18.15
N ASP A 219 -8.69 -11.37 -19.07
CA ASP A 219 -7.67 -12.37 -18.78
C ASP A 219 -6.64 -11.83 -17.78
N CYS A 220 -6.18 -10.59 -17.96
CA CYS A 220 -5.30 -9.92 -17.00
C CYS A 220 -5.93 -9.87 -15.60
N MET A 221 -7.19 -9.40 -15.49
CA MET A 221 -7.91 -9.33 -14.23
C MET A 221 -8.01 -10.68 -13.54
N ARG A 222 -8.40 -11.73 -14.25
CA ARG A 222 -8.55 -13.08 -13.70
C ARG A 222 -7.23 -13.69 -13.27
N ILE A 223 -6.20 -13.65 -14.12
CA ILE A 223 -4.93 -14.28 -13.80
C ILE A 223 -4.26 -13.58 -12.61
N VAL A 224 -4.23 -12.25 -12.63
CA VAL A 224 -3.48 -11.52 -11.60
C VAL A 224 -4.23 -11.44 -10.28
N SER A 225 -5.58 -11.47 -10.29
CA SER A 225 -6.38 -11.52 -9.06
C SER A 225 -6.09 -12.74 -8.18
N LEU A 226 -5.69 -13.87 -8.78
CA LEU A 226 -5.25 -15.06 -8.03
C LEU A 226 -4.03 -14.75 -7.13
N GLY A 227 -3.24 -13.75 -7.49
CA GLY A 227 -2.12 -13.27 -6.69
C GLY A 227 -2.50 -12.42 -5.47
N PHE A 228 -3.74 -11.92 -5.38
CA PHE A 228 -4.14 -10.95 -4.34
C PHE A 228 -3.96 -11.48 -2.92
N LEU A 229 -4.32 -12.73 -2.68
CA LEU A 229 -4.13 -13.36 -1.37
C LEU A 229 -2.65 -13.31 -0.95
N PHE A 230 -1.77 -13.70 -1.84
CA PHE A 230 -0.34 -13.74 -1.58
C PHE A 230 0.24 -12.33 -1.43
N ALA A 231 -0.19 -11.39 -2.28
CA ALA A 231 0.20 -9.98 -2.22
C ALA A 231 -0.18 -9.35 -0.87
N GLY A 232 -1.42 -9.54 -0.44
CA GLY A 232 -1.90 -9.00 0.84
C GLY A 232 -1.14 -9.57 2.03
N LEU A 233 -0.91 -10.88 2.04
CA LEU A 233 -0.11 -11.52 3.10
C LEU A 233 1.34 -10.99 3.12
N CYS A 234 1.97 -10.78 1.96
CA CYS A 234 3.30 -10.16 1.88
C CYS A 234 3.29 -8.75 2.47
N ILE A 235 2.26 -7.93 2.16
CA ILE A 235 2.09 -6.58 2.71
C ILE A 235 1.91 -6.63 4.23
N ALA A 236 1.11 -7.56 4.75
CA ALA A 236 0.91 -7.72 6.18
C ALA A 236 2.22 -8.15 6.89
N PHE A 237 2.98 -9.08 6.30
CA PHE A 237 4.30 -9.46 6.82
C PHE A 237 5.30 -8.29 6.82
N GLN A 238 5.27 -7.42 5.81
CA GLN A 238 6.10 -6.20 5.82
C GLN A 238 5.80 -5.33 7.05
N GLY A 239 4.51 -5.15 7.40
CA GLY A 239 4.12 -4.44 8.62
C GLY A 239 4.59 -5.12 9.90
N VAL A 240 4.47 -6.45 9.97
CA VAL A 240 4.98 -7.25 11.10
C VAL A 240 6.50 -7.10 11.24
N PHE A 241 7.26 -7.18 10.14
CA PHE A 241 8.71 -7.00 10.19
C PHE A 241 9.10 -5.59 10.63
N GLN A 242 8.39 -4.56 10.15
CA GLN A 242 8.62 -3.16 10.57
C GLN A 242 8.31 -3.00 12.06
N ALA A 243 7.23 -3.59 12.57
CA ALA A 243 6.86 -3.55 13.98
C ALA A 243 7.86 -4.25 14.91
N LEU A 244 8.58 -5.26 14.39
CA LEU A 244 9.62 -5.99 15.10
C LEU A 244 11.03 -5.43 14.85
N GLU A 245 11.14 -4.23 14.31
CA GLU A 245 12.42 -3.57 13.96
C GLU A 245 13.27 -4.35 12.95
N CYS A 246 12.63 -5.16 12.11
CA CYS A 246 13.25 -5.94 11.05
C CYS A 246 13.09 -5.23 9.69
N GLY A 247 13.57 -3.99 9.56
CA GLY A 247 13.38 -3.17 8.35
C GLY A 247 14.02 -3.76 7.09
N VAL A 248 15.17 -4.42 7.24
CA VAL A 248 15.88 -5.05 6.11
C VAL A 248 15.07 -6.22 5.55
N GLU A 249 14.46 -7.05 6.39
CA GLU A 249 13.62 -8.17 5.98
C GLU A 249 12.38 -7.68 5.23
N SER A 250 11.77 -6.57 5.68
CA SER A 250 10.68 -5.90 4.96
C SER A 250 11.13 -5.41 3.58
N LEU A 251 12.34 -4.85 3.46
CA LEU A 251 12.91 -4.43 2.18
C LEU A 251 13.16 -5.62 1.24
N VAL A 252 13.68 -6.74 1.75
CA VAL A 252 13.89 -7.96 0.96
C VAL A 252 12.58 -8.47 0.37
N ILE A 253 11.50 -8.48 1.15
CA ILE A 253 10.16 -8.85 0.64
C ILE A 253 9.75 -7.90 -0.49
N SER A 254 9.94 -6.58 -0.32
CA SER A 254 9.60 -5.60 -1.36
C SER A 254 10.41 -5.81 -2.64
N LEU A 255 11.71 -6.08 -2.51
CA LEU A 255 12.60 -6.32 -3.64
C LEU A 255 12.21 -7.60 -4.41
N CYS A 256 11.95 -8.69 -3.68
CA CYS A 256 11.49 -9.94 -4.28
C CYS A 256 10.16 -9.75 -5.01
N ARG A 257 9.20 -9.10 -4.36
CA ARG A 257 7.85 -8.91 -4.86
C ARG A 257 7.77 -7.99 -6.08
N GLN A 258 8.53 -6.91 -6.08
CA GLN A 258 8.39 -5.85 -7.08
C GLN A 258 9.41 -5.95 -8.21
N VAL A 259 10.57 -6.52 -7.97
CA VAL A 259 11.66 -6.55 -8.95
C VAL A 259 12.00 -7.98 -9.33
N LEU A 260 12.46 -8.79 -8.37
CA LEU A 260 13.14 -10.05 -8.66
C LEU A 260 12.21 -11.10 -9.30
N PHE A 261 11.01 -11.28 -8.76
CA PHE A 261 10.09 -12.32 -9.22
C PHE A 261 9.07 -11.83 -10.24
N VAL A 262 9.06 -10.53 -10.57
CA VAL A 262 8.13 -9.96 -11.56
C VAL A 262 8.85 -9.52 -12.81
N LEU A 263 9.81 -8.60 -12.74
CA LEU A 263 10.38 -7.98 -13.92
C LEU A 263 11.14 -8.95 -14.84
N PRO A 264 12.08 -9.81 -14.34
CA PRO A 264 12.82 -10.72 -15.22
C PRO A 264 11.92 -11.77 -15.89
N PRO A 265 10.98 -12.46 -15.17
CA PRO A 265 10.07 -13.39 -15.81
C PRO A 265 9.14 -12.74 -16.84
N VAL A 266 8.59 -11.54 -16.55
CA VAL A 266 7.77 -10.80 -17.51
C VAL A 266 8.60 -10.48 -18.75
N TRP A 267 9.81 -9.93 -18.58
CA TRP A 267 10.70 -9.62 -19.70
C TRP A 267 11.03 -10.84 -20.55
N ALA A 268 11.30 -11.99 -19.92
CA ALA A 268 11.57 -13.23 -20.64
C ALA A 268 10.36 -13.70 -21.45
N LEU A 269 9.15 -13.65 -20.84
CA LEU A 269 7.92 -14.09 -21.48
C LEU A 269 7.46 -13.15 -22.61
N THR A 270 7.75 -11.85 -22.55
CA THR A 270 7.45 -10.95 -23.66
C THR A 270 8.16 -11.33 -24.95
N ARG A 271 9.28 -12.06 -24.87
CA ARG A 271 10.00 -12.58 -26.05
C ARG A 271 9.29 -13.75 -26.72
N LEU A 272 8.38 -14.42 -26.02
CA LEU A 272 7.60 -15.56 -26.51
C LEU A 272 6.23 -15.13 -27.08
N VAL A 273 5.83 -13.89 -26.84
CA VAL A 273 4.55 -13.35 -27.31
C VAL A 273 4.70 -12.85 -28.74
N THR A 274 3.98 -13.53 -29.64
CA THR A 274 3.97 -13.21 -31.07
C THR A 274 2.61 -12.66 -31.55
N GLY A 275 1.61 -12.59 -30.66
CA GLY A 275 0.27 -12.10 -31.00
C GLY A 275 -0.64 -12.00 -29.77
N PRO A 276 -1.86 -11.48 -29.94
CA PRO A 276 -2.80 -11.26 -28.84
C PRO A 276 -3.22 -12.53 -28.08
N GLU A 277 -3.16 -13.69 -28.72
CA GLU A 277 -3.54 -14.98 -28.12
C GLU A 277 -2.61 -15.41 -26.97
N ASN A 278 -1.34 -15.02 -27.04
CA ASN A 278 -0.32 -15.43 -26.10
C ASN A 278 0.00 -14.38 -25.00
N VAL A 279 -0.65 -13.21 -25.04
CA VAL A 279 -0.42 -12.13 -24.06
C VAL A 279 -0.77 -12.58 -22.64
N ALA A 280 -1.72 -13.49 -22.46
CA ALA A 280 -2.10 -14.04 -21.16
C ALA A 280 -0.91 -14.64 -20.40
N LEU A 281 0.12 -15.15 -21.09
CA LEU A 281 1.34 -15.70 -20.47
C LEU A 281 2.11 -14.65 -19.67
N VAL A 282 2.06 -13.39 -20.09
CA VAL A 282 2.80 -12.27 -19.46
C VAL A 282 2.21 -11.87 -18.11
N TRP A 283 0.95 -12.22 -17.85
CA TRP A 283 0.27 -11.91 -16.59
C TRP A 283 0.59 -12.91 -15.47
N TRP A 284 0.97 -14.15 -15.81
CA TRP A 284 1.26 -15.18 -14.82
C TRP A 284 2.39 -14.83 -13.84
N PRO A 285 3.52 -14.23 -14.27
CA PRO A 285 4.56 -13.81 -13.33
C PRO A 285 4.11 -12.85 -12.26
N LEU A 286 3.09 -12.01 -12.53
CA LEU A 286 2.56 -11.10 -11.51
C LEU A 286 1.87 -11.89 -10.37
N ALA A 287 1.12 -12.94 -10.68
CA ALA A 287 0.47 -13.78 -9.67
C ALA A 287 1.46 -14.74 -8.98
N LEU A 288 2.29 -15.44 -9.78
CA LEU A 288 3.26 -16.41 -9.27
C LEU A 288 4.40 -15.74 -8.48
N GLY A 289 4.80 -14.53 -8.88
CA GLY A 289 5.80 -13.73 -8.17
C GLY A 289 5.35 -13.38 -6.75
N GLU A 290 4.07 -13.08 -6.56
CA GLU A 290 3.50 -12.84 -5.23
C GLU A 290 3.53 -14.12 -4.38
N ALA A 291 3.18 -15.27 -4.96
CA ALA A 291 3.24 -16.56 -4.27
C ALA A 291 4.69 -16.94 -3.88
N ALA A 292 5.65 -16.77 -4.80
CA ALA A 292 7.06 -17.00 -4.51
C ALA A 292 7.58 -16.07 -3.41
N THR A 293 7.17 -14.81 -3.43
CA THR A 293 7.53 -13.84 -2.39
C THR A 293 6.96 -14.24 -1.04
N LEU A 294 5.73 -14.77 -0.97
CA LEU A 294 5.16 -15.25 0.29
C LEU A 294 6.00 -16.37 0.91
N VAL A 295 6.54 -17.28 0.10
CA VAL A 295 7.46 -18.31 0.60
C VAL A 295 8.70 -17.67 1.24
N VAL A 296 9.28 -16.66 0.59
CA VAL A 296 10.42 -15.90 1.17
C VAL A 296 10.01 -15.23 2.49
N ALA A 297 8.85 -14.60 2.53
CA ALA A 297 8.33 -13.94 3.75
C ALA A 297 8.15 -14.93 4.90
N LEU A 298 7.59 -16.11 4.65
CA LEU A 298 7.41 -17.17 5.65
C LEU A 298 8.75 -17.71 6.17
N VAL A 299 9.72 -17.92 5.28
CA VAL A 299 11.09 -18.34 5.67
C VAL A 299 11.77 -17.29 6.54
N LEU A 300 11.69 -16.01 6.16
CA LEU A 300 12.25 -14.91 6.95
C LEU A 300 11.52 -14.79 8.30
N TYR A 301 10.21 -14.95 8.33
CA TYR A 301 9.43 -14.94 9.57
C TYR A 301 9.88 -16.05 10.52
N GLY A 302 10.01 -17.28 10.04
CA GLY A 302 10.48 -18.40 10.84
C GLY A 302 11.91 -18.24 11.37
N LYS A 303 12.81 -17.69 10.53
CA LYS A 303 14.25 -17.57 10.88
C LYS A 303 14.57 -16.35 11.77
N ARG A 304 13.88 -15.22 11.57
CA ARG A 304 14.22 -13.92 12.17
C ARG A 304 13.15 -13.41 13.14
N ALA A 305 11.92 -13.21 12.66
CA ALA A 305 10.87 -12.60 13.46
C ALA A 305 10.46 -13.46 14.66
N ARG A 306 10.34 -14.78 14.45
CA ARG A 306 10.00 -15.72 15.55
C ARG A 306 11.02 -15.68 16.68
N LYS A 307 12.32 -15.62 16.38
CA LYS A 307 13.39 -15.52 17.38
C LYS A 307 13.32 -14.22 18.19
N ARG A 308 12.93 -13.11 17.56
CA ARG A 308 12.75 -11.82 18.27
C ARG A 308 11.53 -11.80 19.17
N ILE A 309 10.52 -12.62 18.91
CA ILE A 309 9.33 -12.76 19.75
C ILE A 309 9.59 -13.68 20.96
N GLU A 310 10.60 -14.51 20.91
CA GLU A 310 11.02 -15.44 21.95
C GLU A 310 12.04 -14.79 22.92
N PHE A 311 11.70 -13.58 23.48
CA PHE A 311 12.56 -12.92 24.46
C PHE A 311 12.75 -13.71 25.75
#